data_9bcd2d10f69bcb2ce7e8f06de285c4c4
#
_entry.id   9bcd2d10f69bcb2ce7e8f06de285c4c4
#
_cell.length_a   1.000
_cell.length_b   1.000
_cell.length_c   1.000
_cell.angle_alpha   90.00
_cell.angle_beta   90.00
_cell.angle_gamma   90.00
#
_symmetry.space_group_name_H-M   'P 1'
#
loop_
_entity.id
_entity.type
_entity.pdbx_description
1 polymer ?
#
loop_
_entity_poly.entity_id
_entity_poly.type
_entity_poly.pdbx_seq_one_letter_code
_entity_poly.pdbx_strand_id
1 'polypeptide(L)'
;MKEKTLKKLRSEIDALDNEIQLLIASRADLAAQVAKAKKESNTQSAFYRPEREAQVLSRVIGRNQSLLKDKDVALIFREIMSACLAIEQPLKVAFLGPEGTFTQEAALKHFGHGVSTLDCGTIDEIFHQVETDNVHYGVVPIENSSNGVIGTSLDMLYSHDLNICGEVEIAVAHHLMMQDQSQEINIIYAHQQAFDQCHRWLSNHYPNTEQRPVASNALAARMVKDETNAAAIASKAALNLYGLQRAAKNIEDRAGNVTRFIAIGKDEIPPGVEDKTSLLVVTKHEPGALFDLLEPFKSRKINILQLARHPIPGVKWEYLFFIDIEGHQTEKNVREAISEVEKQALKLNILGSYPVAIL
;
A
#
# COMPACT_ATOMS: atom_id res chain seq x y z
N MET A 1 49.94 -7.22 -0.65
CA MET A 1 49.07 -7.79 -1.71
C MET A 1 47.56 -7.49 -1.49
N LYS A 2 46.97 -7.77 -0.32
CA LYS A 2 45.54 -7.57 -0.04
C LYS A 2 45.07 -6.11 -0.25
N GLU A 3 45.83 -5.11 0.17
CA GLU A 3 45.47 -3.68 0.08
C GLU A 3 45.46 -3.16 -1.38
N LYS A 4 46.41 -3.59 -2.23
CA LYS A 4 46.40 -3.28 -3.66
C LYS A 4 45.18 -3.88 -4.39
N THR A 5 44.77 -5.12 -4.00
CA THR A 5 43.58 -5.79 -4.55
C THR A 5 42.29 -5.05 -4.15
N LEU A 6 42.17 -4.60 -2.89
CA LEU A 6 41.03 -3.85 -2.43
C LEU A 6 40.91 -2.48 -3.13
N LYS A 7 42.03 -1.78 -3.32
CA LYS A 7 42.03 -0.50 -4.05
C LYS A 7 41.61 -0.67 -5.51
N LYS A 8 42.05 -1.76 -6.17
CA LYS A 8 41.63 -2.09 -7.55
C LYS A 8 40.12 -2.35 -7.62
N LEU A 9 39.58 -3.18 -6.72
CA LEU A 9 38.14 -3.47 -6.67
C LEU A 9 37.29 -2.22 -6.43
N ARG A 10 37.73 -1.33 -5.55
CA ARG A 10 37.05 -0.05 -5.34
C ARG A 10 37.03 0.81 -6.60
N SER A 11 38.14 0.91 -7.31
CA SER A 11 38.19 1.65 -8.57
C SER A 11 37.33 1.04 -9.67
N GLU A 12 37.17 -0.28 -9.68
CA GLU A 12 36.24 -0.95 -10.60
C GLU A 12 34.78 -0.67 -10.24
N ILE A 13 34.44 -0.63 -8.94
CA ILE A 13 33.12 -0.19 -8.44
C ILE A 13 32.84 1.25 -8.84
N ASP A 14 33.79 2.17 -8.61
CA ASP A 14 33.63 3.59 -8.97
C ASP A 14 33.36 3.77 -10.49
N ALA A 15 33.97 2.94 -11.34
CA ALA A 15 33.72 2.95 -12.77
C ALA A 15 32.29 2.48 -13.11
N LEU A 16 31.82 1.40 -12.46
CA LEU A 16 30.45 0.91 -12.62
C LEU A 16 29.41 1.93 -12.13
N ASP A 17 29.68 2.61 -11.00
CA ASP A 17 28.79 3.64 -10.47
C ASP A 17 28.62 4.80 -11.47
N ASN A 18 29.69 5.21 -12.16
CA ASN A 18 29.61 6.20 -13.23
C ASN A 18 28.74 5.72 -14.41
N GLU A 19 28.89 4.46 -14.83
CA GLU A 19 28.06 3.88 -15.91
C GLU A 19 26.59 3.82 -15.50
N ILE A 20 26.30 3.37 -14.29
CA ILE A 20 24.94 3.33 -13.74
C ILE A 20 24.32 4.74 -13.73
N GLN A 21 25.06 5.76 -13.28
CA GLN A 21 24.60 7.15 -13.27
C GLN A 21 24.27 7.65 -14.67
N LEU A 22 25.11 7.39 -15.68
CA LEU A 22 24.87 7.77 -17.07
C LEU A 22 23.62 7.07 -17.65
N LEU A 23 23.43 5.79 -17.34
CA LEU A 23 22.25 5.03 -17.79
C LEU A 23 20.95 5.55 -17.14
N ILE A 24 20.99 5.91 -15.86
CA ILE A 24 19.85 6.52 -15.16
C ILE A 24 19.52 7.88 -15.77
N ALA A 25 20.53 8.74 -16.06
CA ALA A 25 20.33 10.03 -16.71
C ALA A 25 19.71 9.85 -18.11
N SER A 26 20.23 8.94 -18.93
CA SER A 26 19.68 8.66 -20.26
C SER A 26 18.23 8.17 -20.19
N ARG A 27 17.89 7.35 -19.18
CA ARG A 27 16.51 6.91 -18.95
C ARG A 27 15.58 8.07 -18.57
N ALA A 28 16.06 9.00 -17.75
CA ALA A 28 15.31 10.19 -17.36
C ALA A 28 15.03 11.10 -18.57
N ASP A 29 16.01 11.30 -19.44
CA ASP A 29 15.87 12.06 -20.69
C ASP A 29 14.82 11.43 -21.62
N LEU A 30 14.82 10.10 -21.75
CA LEU A 30 13.81 9.39 -22.53
C LEU A 30 12.42 9.51 -21.90
N ALA A 31 12.29 9.47 -20.57
CA ALA A 31 11.02 9.67 -19.88
C ALA A 31 10.47 11.08 -20.16
N ALA A 32 11.31 12.12 -20.10
CA ALA A 32 10.94 13.48 -20.44
C ALA A 32 10.45 13.62 -21.90
N GLN A 33 11.11 12.92 -22.85
CA GLN A 33 10.67 12.89 -24.25
C GLN A 33 9.31 12.21 -24.41
N VAL A 34 9.05 11.09 -23.70
CA VAL A 34 7.73 10.42 -23.67
C VAL A 34 6.66 11.36 -23.15
N ALA A 35 6.93 12.08 -22.06
CA ALA A 35 6.01 13.07 -21.49
C ALA A 35 5.65 14.16 -22.51
N LYS A 36 6.65 14.70 -23.23
CA LYS A 36 6.43 15.69 -24.28
C LYS A 36 5.56 15.14 -25.40
N ALA A 37 5.85 13.94 -25.89
CA ALA A 37 5.09 13.30 -26.95
C ALA A 37 3.61 13.05 -26.55
N LYS A 38 3.36 12.62 -25.29
CA LYS A 38 2.00 12.47 -24.76
C LYS A 38 1.23 13.80 -24.75
N LYS A 39 1.87 14.89 -24.32
CA LYS A 39 1.25 16.23 -24.31
C LYS A 39 0.91 16.72 -25.72
N GLU A 40 1.79 16.48 -26.69
CA GLU A 40 1.59 16.88 -28.08
C GLU A 40 0.50 16.06 -28.80
N SER A 41 0.34 14.79 -28.45
CA SER A 41 -0.66 13.90 -29.05
C SER A 41 -2.08 14.09 -28.51
N ASN A 42 -2.28 14.97 -27.55
CA ASN A 42 -3.56 15.22 -26.86
C ASN A 42 -4.23 13.91 -26.35
N THR A 43 -3.44 12.87 -26.14
CA THR A 43 -3.92 11.59 -25.64
C THR A 43 -4.10 11.74 -24.13
N GLN A 44 -5.33 11.65 -23.65
CA GLN A 44 -5.68 11.57 -22.21
C GLN A 44 -5.22 10.23 -21.60
N SER A 45 -3.99 9.82 -21.84
CA SER A 45 -3.47 8.62 -21.18
C SER A 45 -3.00 8.98 -19.79
N ALA A 46 -3.44 8.22 -18.79
CA ALA A 46 -2.95 8.34 -17.41
C ALA A 46 -1.41 8.41 -17.39
N PHE A 47 -0.87 9.34 -16.63
CA PHE A 47 0.59 9.48 -16.50
C PHE A 47 1.16 8.30 -15.72
N TYR A 48 0.50 7.88 -14.64
CA TYR A 48 0.83 6.69 -13.90
C TYR A 48 0.17 5.47 -14.53
N ARG A 49 0.96 4.45 -14.81
CA ARG A 49 0.54 3.22 -15.49
C ARG A 49 1.01 2.01 -14.69
N PRO A 50 0.24 1.57 -13.69
CA PRO A 50 0.62 0.47 -12.81
C PRO A 50 0.84 -0.85 -13.57
N GLU A 51 0.07 -1.12 -14.64
CA GLU A 51 0.26 -2.30 -15.49
C GLU A 51 1.62 -2.29 -16.21
N ARG A 52 2.07 -1.09 -16.63
CA ARG A 52 3.39 -0.94 -17.25
C ARG A 52 4.51 -1.08 -16.23
N GLU A 53 4.33 -0.53 -15.04
CA GLU A 53 5.26 -0.68 -13.93
C GLU A 53 5.41 -2.17 -13.56
N ALA A 54 4.29 -2.88 -13.37
CA ALA A 54 4.28 -4.31 -13.10
C ALA A 54 5.04 -5.10 -14.16
N GLN A 55 4.81 -4.81 -15.45
CA GLN A 55 5.55 -5.43 -16.56
C GLN A 55 7.07 -5.19 -16.48
N VAL A 56 7.49 -3.98 -16.12
CA VAL A 56 8.92 -3.66 -16.01
C VAL A 56 9.54 -4.40 -14.83
N LEU A 57 8.88 -4.39 -13.67
CA LEU A 57 9.37 -5.07 -12.46
C LEU A 57 9.46 -6.58 -12.67
N SER A 58 8.44 -7.22 -13.26
CA SER A 58 8.47 -8.65 -13.58
C SER A 58 9.62 -9.02 -14.51
N ARG A 59 9.90 -8.19 -15.53
CA ARG A 59 11.06 -8.41 -16.43
C ARG A 59 12.39 -8.22 -15.71
N VAL A 60 12.48 -7.28 -14.80
CA VAL A 60 13.69 -7.02 -14.00
C VAL A 60 13.98 -8.21 -13.09
N ILE A 61 12.96 -8.72 -12.39
CA ILE A 61 13.04 -9.91 -11.56
C ILE A 61 13.45 -11.12 -12.40
N GLY A 62 12.76 -11.37 -13.52
CA GLY A 62 13.03 -12.53 -14.38
C GLY A 62 14.42 -12.54 -15.04
N ARG A 63 15.11 -11.40 -15.09
CA ARG A 63 16.47 -11.25 -15.60
C ARG A 63 17.54 -11.20 -14.51
N ASN A 64 17.13 -11.16 -13.23
CA ASN A 64 18.08 -11.06 -12.14
C ASN A 64 18.92 -12.36 -12.01
N GLN A 65 20.23 -12.24 -12.25
CA GLN A 65 21.22 -13.31 -12.04
C GLN A 65 22.29 -12.86 -11.04
N SER A 66 22.06 -11.78 -10.34
CA SER A 66 23.02 -11.21 -9.38
C SER A 66 22.90 -11.88 -8.01
N LEU A 67 23.80 -11.51 -7.10
CA LEU A 67 23.74 -11.89 -5.68
C LEU A 67 22.66 -11.12 -4.90
N LEU A 68 22.06 -10.08 -5.49
CA LEU A 68 20.98 -9.32 -4.88
C LEU A 68 19.67 -10.12 -4.95
N LYS A 69 18.86 -9.99 -3.92
CA LYS A 69 17.50 -10.58 -3.92
C LYS A 69 16.63 -9.87 -4.96
N ASP A 70 15.75 -10.62 -5.59
CA ASP A 70 14.78 -10.10 -6.58
C ASP A 70 14.02 -8.89 -6.06
N LYS A 71 13.57 -8.95 -4.81
CA LYS A 71 12.89 -7.84 -4.12
C LYS A 71 13.75 -6.57 -4.06
N ASP A 72 15.04 -6.69 -3.77
CA ASP A 72 15.93 -5.53 -3.65
C ASP A 72 16.16 -4.87 -5.03
N VAL A 73 16.32 -5.69 -6.06
CA VAL A 73 16.46 -5.20 -7.44
C VAL A 73 15.18 -4.53 -7.92
N ALA A 74 14.01 -5.11 -7.62
CA ALA A 74 12.72 -4.52 -7.96
C ALA A 74 12.49 -3.17 -7.26
N LEU A 75 12.85 -3.04 -5.98
CA LEU A 75 12.76 -1.78 -5.24
C LEU A 75 13.63 -0.68 -5.87
N ILE A 76 14.89 -1.00 -6.24
CA ILE A 76 15.78 -0.04 -6.92
C ILE A 76 15.14 0.46 -8.22
N PHE A 77 14.60 -0.45 -9.04
CA PHE A 77 13.96 -0.08 -10.30
C PHE A 77 12.68 0.73 -10.08
N ARG A 78 11.91 0.44 -9.03
CA ARG A 78 10.74 1.26 -8.67
C ARG A 78 11.13 2.69 -8.34
N GLU A 79 12.19 2.90 -7.54
CA GLU A 79 12.68 4.25 -7.23
C GLU A 79 13.15 5.00 -8.47
N ILE A 80 13.87 4.33 -9.37
CA ILE A 80 14.27 4.93 -10.66
C ILE A 80 13.04 5.32 -11.50
N MET A 81 12.02 4.46 -11.54
CA MET A 81 10.78 4.75 -12.28
C MET A 81 10.02 5.91 -11.66
N SER A 82 9.87 5.92 -10.34
CA SER A 82 9.19 6.97 -9.59
C SER A 82 9.87 8.34 -9.79
N ALA A 83 11.20 8.39 -9.68
CA ALA A 83 11.98 9.62 -9.92
C ALA A 83 11.80 10.13 -11.36
N CYS A 84 11.79 9.24 -12.36
CA CYS A 84 11.56 9.64 -13.75
C CYS A 84 10.12 10.11 -14.00
N LEU A 85 9.13 9.48 -13.36
CA LEU A 85 7.72 9.88 -13.46
C LEU A 85 7.50 11.28 -12.85
N ALA A 86 8.18 11.59 -11.76
CA ALA A 86 8.12 12.91 -11.12
C ALA A 86 8.58 14.05 -12.05
N ILE A 87 9.47 13.77 -13.01
CA ILE A 87 9.89 14.73 -14.05
C ILE A 87 8.75 14.98 -15.07
N GLU A 88 7.95 13.96 -15.36
CA GLU A 88 6.82 14.09 -16.28
C GLU A 88 5.67 14.87 -15.64
N GLN A 89 5.23 14.43 -14.50
CA GLN A 89 4.19 15.02 -13.67
C GLN A 89 4.36 14.54 -12.22
N PRO A 90 4.64 15.45 -11.27
CA PRO A 90 4.66 15.10 -9.86
C PRO A 90 3.29 14.56 -9.43
N LEU A 91 3.23 13.27 -9.10
CA LEU A 91 2.00 12.70 -8.57
C LEU A 91 1.77 13.21 -7.15
N LYS A 92 0.50 13.54 -6.86
CA LYS A 92 0.04 13.84 -5.50
C LYS A 92 -0.77 12.65 -4.99
N VAL A 93 -0.45 12.16 -3.80
CA VAL A 93 -1.07 10.99 -3.19
C VAL A 93 -1.55 11.31 -1.79
N ALA A 94 -2.85 11.19 -1.53
CA ALA A 94 -3.42 11.33 -0.20
C ALA A 94 -3.26 10.03 0.60
N PHE A 95 -3.03 10.13 1.90
CA PHE A 95 -2.91 8.99 2.80
C PHE A 95 -3.47 9.31 4.18
N LEU A 96 -3.83 8.27 4.97
CA LEU A 96 -4.29 8.46 6.35
C LEU A 96 -3.10 8.84 7.25
N GLY A 97 -3.08 10.13 7.61
CA GLY A 97 -2.01 10.77 8.38
C GLY A 97 -1.98 10.41 9.87
N PRO A 98 -1.08 11.02 10.59
CA PRO A 98 -0.02 11.93 10.13
C PRO A 98 1.15 11.21 9.41
N GLU A 99 2.18 11.98 9.03
CA GLU A 99 3.43 11.40 8.50
C GLU A 99 4.06 10.38 9.47
N GLY A 100 4.69 9.33 8.92
CA GLY A 100 5.27 8.22 9.67
C GLY A 100 4.29 7.08 9.98
N THR A 101 3.04 7.14 9.49
CA THR A 101 2.06 6.04 9.58
C THR A 101 2.38 4.91 8.60
N PHE A 102 1.81 3.72 8.85
CA PHE A 102 1.86 2.60 7.90
C PHE A 102 1.18 2.93 6.56
N THR A 103 0.19 3.84 6.56
CA THR A 103 -0.46 4.29 5.32
C THR A 103 0.47 5.13 4.47
N GLN A 104 1.28 6.02 5.05
CA GLN A 104 2.32 6.72 4.32
C GLN A 104 3.38 5.74 3.79
N GLU A 105 3.81 4.78 4.61
CA GLU A 105 4.74 3.73 4.17
C GLU A 105 4.18 2.95 2.98
N ALA A 106 2.88 2.63 2.99
CA ALA A 106 2.19 2.00 1.88
C ALA A 106 2.18 2.88 0.63
N ALA A 107 1.89 4.18 0.76
CA ALA A 107 1.91 5.13 -0.34
C ALA A 107 3.30 5.21 -0.99
N LEU A 108 4.34 5.38 -0.19
CA LEU A 108 5.72 5.45 -0.67
C LEU A 108 6.22 4.11 -1.24
N LYS A 109 5.80 2.99 -0.64
CA LYS A 109 6.15 1.67 -1.17
C LYS A 109 5.47 1.40 -2.51
N HIS A 110 4.24 1.86 -2.72
CA HIS A 110 3.48 1.65 -3.96
C HIS A 110 3.94 2.57 -5.08
N PHE A 111 4.06 3.88 -4.82
CA PHE A 111 4.37 4.89 -5.84
C PHE A 111 5.85 5.27 -5.92
N GLY A 112 6.69 4.83 -4.96
CA GLY A 112 8.07 5.29 -4.78
C GLY A 112 8.16 6.69 -4.16
N HIS A 113 9.38 7.17 -3.92
CA HIS A 113 9.61 8.43 -3.21
C HIS A 113 9.56 9.69 -4.10
N GLY A 114 9.32 9.54 -5.41
CA GLY A 114 9.15 10.66 -6.33
C GLY A 114 7.79 11.36 -6.24
N VAL A 115 6.89 10.90 -5.37
CA VAL A 115 5.54 11.48 -5.21
C VAL A 115 5.49 12.53 -4.12
N SER A 116 4.53 13.46 -4.24
CA SER A 116 4.16 14.41 -3.18
C SER A 116 3.00 13.80 -2.38
N THR A 117 3.16 13.67 -1.08
CA THR A 117 2.14 13.08 -0.20
C THR A 117 1.33 14.16 0.52
N LEU A 118 0.02 13.92 0.70
CA LEU A 118 -0.91 14.76 1.47
C LEU A 118 -1.50 13.92 2.60
N ASP A 119 -1.27 14.31 3.85
CA ASP A 119 -1.87 13.67 5.00
C ASP A 119 -3.31 14.13 5.21
N CYS A 120 -4.22 13.18 5.39
CA CYS A 120 -5.64 13.38 5.67
C CYS A 120 -5.98 12.84 7.04
N GLY A 121 -6.94 13.47 7.70
CA GLY A 121 -7.38 13.08 9.04
C GLY A 121 -8.27 11.84 9.06
N THR A 122 -8.97 11.55 7.96
CA THR A 122 -9.92 10.45 7.84
C THR A 122 -9.83 9.77 6.47
N ILE A 123 -10.35 8.54 6.38
CA ILE A 123 -10.46 7.81 5.11
C ILE A 123 -11.42 8.53 4.15
N ASP A 124 -12.53 9.06 4.66
CA ASP A 124 -13.50 9.86 3.89
C ASP A 124 -12.82 11.07 3.22
N GLU A 125 -11.99 11.79 3.96
CA GLU A 125 -11.23 12.92 3.41
C GLU A 125 -10.32 12.49 2.25
N ILE A 126 -9.69 11.32 2.31
CA ILE A 126 -8.87 10.79 1.21
C ILE A 126 -9.70 10.61 -0.07
N PHE A 127 -10.88 9.99 0.04
CA PHE A 127 -11.80 9.81 -1.08
C PHE A 127 -12.23 11.16 -1.66
N HIS A 128 -12.59 12.11 -0.81
CA HIS A 128 -12.97 13.46 -1.23
C HIS A 128 -11.82 14.19 -1.95
N GLN A 129 -10.57 14.09 -1.48
CA GLN A 129 -9.42 14.71 -2.12
C GLN A 129 -9.17 14.15 -3.53
N VAL A 130 -9.41 12.84 -3.74
CA VAL A 130 -9.29 12.21 -5.06
C VAL A 130 -10.46 12.63 -5.98
N GLU A 131 -11.70 12.63 -5.48
CA GLU A 131 -12.88 13.04 -6.27
C GLU A 131 -12.81 14.48 -6.76
N THR A 132 -12.26 15.37 -5.93
CA THR A 132 -12.14 16.80 -6.25
C THR A 132 -10.86 17.15 -7.03
N ASP A 133 -10.10 16.16 -7.50
CA ASP A 133 -8.84 16.34 -8.26
C ASP A 133 -7.75 17.16 -7.52
N ASN A 134 -7.86 17.28 -6.20
CA ASN A 134 -6.81 17.91 -5.38
C ASN A 134 -5.55 17.04 -5.31
N VAL A 135 -5.75 15.72 -5.36
CA VAL A 135 -4.71 14.69 -5.50
C VAL A 135 -5.09 13.73 -6.63
N HIS A 136 -4.09 13.03 -7.17
CA HIS A 136 -4.30 12.07 -8.25
C HIS A 136 -4.78 10.71 -7.73
N TYR A 137 -4.22 10.28 -6.58
CA TYR A 137 -4.51 8.98 -5.97
C TYR A 137 -4.65 9.12 -4.46
N GLY A 138 -5.35 8.17 -3.85
CA GLY A 138 -5.41 7.99 -2.40
C GLY A 138 -4.93 6.60 -2.02
N VAL A 139 -4.34 6.45 -0.84
CA VAL A 139 -3.99 5.14 -0.28
C VAL A 139 -4.74 4.94 1.01
N VAL A 140 -5.49 3.83 1.08
CA VAL A 140 -6.32 3.49 2.24
C VAL A 140 -6.12 2.02 2.62
N PRO A 141 -6.18 1.69 3.92
CA PRO A 141 -6.12 0.31 4.37
C PRO A 141 -7.43 -0.40 4.05
N ILE A 142 -7.38 -1.63 3.49
CA ILE A 142 -8.58 -2.41 3.16
C ILE A 142 -8.75 -3.63 4.06
N GLU A 143 -7.64 -4.24 4.49
CA GLU A 143 -7.65 -5.45 5.28
C GLU A 143 -6.41 -5.54 6.18
N ASN A 144 -6.59 -6.10 7.38
CA ASN A 144 -5.50 -6.45 8.28
C ASN A 144 -5.60 -7.94 8.63
N SER A 145 -4.50 -8.67 8.54
CA SER A 145 -4.48 -10.12 8.76
C SER A 145 -4.91 -10.55 10.17
N SER A 146 -4.85 -9.65 11.15
CA SER A 146 -5.28 -9.92 12.54
C SER A 146 -6.72 -9.51 12.82
N ASN A 147 -7.23 -8.47 12.16
CA ASN A 147 -8.52 -7.83 12.47
C ASN A 147 -9.54 -7.97 11.33
N GLY A 148 -9.15 -8.51 10.18
CA GLY A 148 -10.00 -8.65 9.02
C GLY A 148 -10.17 -7.36 8.23
N VAL A 149 -11.28 -7.23 7.51
CA VAL A 149 -11.57 -6.14 6.60
C VAL A 149 -11.88 -4.84 7.35
N ILE A 150 -11.44 -3.71 6.78
CA ILE A 150 -11.64 -2.38 7.35
C ILE A 150 -12.95 -1.79 6.80
N GLY A 151 -13.99 -1.83 7.63
CA GLY A 151 -15.35 -1.48 7.25
C GLY A 151 -15.47 -0.07 6.69
N THR A 152 -14.81 0.93 7.28
CA THR A 152 -14.83 2.31 6.80
C THR A 152 -14.37 2.43 5.35
N SER A 153 -13.34 1.68 4.94
CA SER A 153 -12.88 1.69 3.54
C SER A 153 -13.90 1.06 2.60
N LEU A 154 -14.60 0.00 3.04
CA LEU A 154 -15.70 -0.59 2.26
C LEU A 154 -16.89 0.35 2.12
N ASP A 155 -17.25 1.07 3.19
CA ASP A 155 -18.32 2.07 3.17
C ASP A 155 -18.02 3.18 2.15
N MET A 156 -16.76 3.64 2.11
CA MET A 156 -16.33 4.66 1.15
C MET A 156 -16.33 4.11 -0.29
N LEU A 157 -15.82 2.90 -0.52
CA LEU A 157 -15.88 2.26 -1.85
C LEU A 157 -17.30 2.00 -2.33
N TYR A 158 -18.27 1.81 -1.42
CA TYR A 158 -19.67 1.67 -1.76
C TYR A 158 -20.35 3.00 -2.13
N SER A 159 -19.89 4.11 -1.53
CA SER A 159 -20.52 5.44 -1.60
C SER A 159 -19.93 6.35 -2.68
N HIS A 160 -18.68 6.08 -3.10
CA HIS A 160 -17.91 6.91 -4.04
C HIS A 160 -17.64 6.16 -5.34
N ASP A 161 -17.58 6.91 -6.44
CA ASP A 161 -17.30 6.37 -7.78
C ASP A 161 -15.79 6.50 -8.10
N LEU A 162 -14.98 5.74 -7.37
CA LEU A 162 -13.53 5.66 -7.56
C LEU A 162 -13.11 4.22 -7.81
N ASN A 163 -12.06 4.05 -8.62
CA ASN A 163 -11.49 2.76 -8.95
C ASN A 163 -10.33 2.39 -8.02
N ILE A 164 -10.17 1.10 -7.75
CA ILE A 164 -8.95 0.55 -7.20
C ILE A 164 -7.96 0.42 -8.36
N CYS A 165 -6.84 1.14 -8.25
CA CYS A 165 -5.79 1.19 -9.28
C CYS A 165 -4.58 0.31 -8.95
N GLY A 166 -4.51 -0.23 -7.74
CA GLY A 166 -3.41 -1.08 -7.29
C GLY A 166 -3.51 -1.44 -5.82
N GLU A 167 -2.59 -2.26 -5.37
CA GLU A 167 -2.51 -2.69 -3.98
C GLU A 167 -1.07 -2.80 -3.50
N VAL A 168 -0.89 -2.79 -2.18
CA VAL A 168 0.39 -2.99 -1.53
C VAL A 168 0.18 -3.58 -0.14
N GLU A 169 1.07 -4.48 0.26
CA GLU A 169 1.08 -5.07 1.59
C GLU A 169 2.20 -4.48 2.44
N ILE A 170 1.89 -4.14 3.68
CA ILE A 170 2.86 -3.66 4.66
C ILE A 170 2.88 -4.63 5.86
N ALA A 171 4.05 -5.15 6.16
CA ALA A 171 4.25 -5.89 7.41
C ALA A 171 4.21 -4.91 8.59
N VAL A 172 3.25 -5.11 9.50
CA VAL A 172 3.07 -4.26 10.67
C VAL A 172 3.99 -4.78 11.77
N ALA A 173 5.06 -4.04 12.02
CA ALA A 173 6.00 -4.30 13.11
C ALA A 173 6.02 -3.10 14.08
N HIS A 174 5.92 -3.40 15.36
CA HIS A 174 5.92 -2.40 16.42
C HIS A 174 7.29 -2.32 17.08
N HIS A 175 7.81 -1.10 17.21
CA HIS A 175 9.08 -0.84 17.88
C HIS A 175 8.87 0.10 19.05
N LEU A 176 9.52 -0.16 20.18
CA LEU A 176 9.60 0.80 21.26
C LEU A 176 10.75 1.77 20.94
N MET A 177 10.47 3.05 20.96
CA MET A 177 11.42 4.10 20.61
C MET A 177 11.33 5.26 21.60
N MET A 178 12.43 5.99 21.75
CA MET A 178 12.58 7.11 22.67
C MET A 178 13.62 8.09 22.16
N GLN A 179 13.71 9.25 22.76
CA GLN A 179 14.68 10.27 22.39
C GLN A 179 16.12 9.83 22.68
N ASP A 180 16.35 9.31 23.89
CA ASP A 180 17.66 8.90 24.39
C ASP A 180 17.54 7.63 25.23
N GLN A 181 18.23 6.55 24.82
CA GLN A 181 18.22 5.25 25.48
C GLN A 181 18.87 5.25 26.88
N SER A 182 19.59 6.30 27.25
CA SER A 182 20.18 6.43 28.60
C SER A 182 19.14 6.81 29.66
N GLN A 183 17.93 7.19 29.27
CA GLN A 183 16.87 7.63 30.18
C GLN A 183 15.96 6.47 30.60
N GLU A 184 15.37 6.59 31.79
CA GLU A 184 14.31 5.68 32.23
C GLU A 184 13.00 6.01 31.54
N ILE A 185 12.18 4.99 31.26
CA ILE A 185 10.87 5.14 30.64
C ILE A 185 9.80 5.17 31.72
N ASN A 186 9.20 6.34 31.94
CA ASN A 186 8.13 6.56 32.93
C ASN A 186 6.74 6.47 32.30
N ILE A 187 6.65 6.78 30.99
CA ILE A 187 5.41 6.77 30.24
C ILE A 187 5.63 6.22 28.82
N ILE A 188 4.67 5.45 28.33
CA ILE A 188 4.65 4.93 26.95
C ILE A 188 3.40 5.45 26.25
N TYR A 189 3.59 6.07 25.09
CA TYR A 189 2.52 6.53 24.19
C TYR A 189 2.35 5.57 23.01
N ALA A 190 1.10 5.26 22.67
CA ALA A 190 0.77 4.50 21.47
C ALA A 190 -0.72 4.65 21.13
N HIS A 191 -1.13 4.24 19.95
CA HIS A 191 -2.53 3.96 19.67
C HIS A 191 -3.00 2.75 20.49
N GLN A 192 -4.27 2.76 20.97
CA GLN A 192 -4.81 1.68 21.80
C GLN A 192 -4.57 0.29 21.18
N GLN A 193 -4.79 0.14 19.89
CA GLN A 193 -4.57 -1.11 19.19
C GLN A 193 -3.11 -1.62 19.27
N ALA A 194 -2.12 -0.72 19.29
CA ALA A 194 -0.73 -1.12 19.44
C ALA A 194 -0.43 -1.60 20.87
N PHE A 195 -1.04 -1.00 21.88
CA PHE A 195 -0.98 -1.53 23.26
C PHE A 195 -1.58 -2.94 23.34
N ASP A 196 -2.74 -3.17 22.72
CA ASP A 196 -3.39 -4.49 22.70
C ASP A 196 -2.52 -5.54 21.98
N GLN A 197 -1.84 -5.16 20.90
CA GLN A 197 -0.94 -6.03 20.13
C GLN A 197 0.41 -6.29 20.82
N CYS A 198 0.83 -5.46 21.76
CA CYS A 198 2.10 -5.55 22.50
C CYS A 198 1.88 -5.86 23.99
N HIS A 199 0.68 -6.21 24.40
CA HIS A 199 0.27 -6.32 25.81
C HIS A 199 1.16 -7.24 26.65
N ARG A 200 1.44 -8.45 26.16
CA ARG A 200 2.29 -9.42 26.90
C ARG A 200 3.72 -8.94 27.01
N TRP A 201 4.26 -8.39 25.93
CA TRP A 201 5.62 -7.88 25.93
C TRP A 201 5.77 -6.72 26.91
N LEU A 202 4.83 -5.76 26.90
CA LEU A 202 4.81 -4.62 27.82
C LEU A 202 4.66 -5.06 29.29
N SER A 203 3.75 -5.98 29.58
CA SER A 203 3.55 -6.50 30.93
C SER A 203 4.80 -7.17 31.51
N ASN A 204 5.63 -7.79 30.67
CA ASN A 204 6.86 -8.44 31.09
C ASN A 204 8.04 -7.48 31.27
N HIS A 205 8.12 -6.40 30.48
CA HIS A 205 9.28 -5.52 30.46
C HIS A 205 9.02 -4.18 31.17
N TYR A 206 7.79 -3.72 31.17
CA TYR A 206 7.36 -2.41 31.70
C TYR A 206 6.06 -2.51 32.51
N PRO A 207 5.98 -3.40 33.54
CA PRO A 207 4.72 -3.69 34.25
C PRO A 207 4.15 -2.50 35.03
N ASN A 208 4.99 -1.55 35.43
CA ASN A 208 4.61 -0.40 36.27
C ASN A 208 4.65 0.93 35.51
N THR A 209 4.94 0.91 34.20
CA THR A 209 5.04 2.13 33.37
C THR A 209 3.66 2.58 32.94
N GLU A 210 3.39 3.87 33.03
CA GLU A 210 2.13 4.46 32.58
C GLU A 210 1.97 4.25 31.07
N GLN A 211 0.82 3.73 30.63
CA GLN A 211 0.45 3.59 29.23
C GLN A 211 -0.61 4.62 28.89
N ARG A 212 -0.30 5.52 27.96
CA ARG A 212 -1.21 6.61 27.57
C ARG A 212 -1.61 6.50 26.09
N PRO A 213 -2.87 6.15 25.82
CA PRO A 213 -3.39 6.08 24.45
C PRO A 213 -3.42 7.44 23.78
N VAL A 214 -3.03 7.47 22.49
CA VAL A 214 -3.09 8.65 21.61
C VAL A 214 -3.72 8.27 20.26
N ALA A 215 -4.05 9.27 19.44
CA ALA A 215 -4.80 9.07 18.21
C ALA A 215 -4.05 8.23 17.14
N SER A 216 -2.72 8.20 17.15
CA SER A 216 -1.94 7.34 16.25
C SER A 216 -0.53 7.06 16.80
N ASN A 217 0.09 5.96 16.33
CA ASN A 217 1.46 5.62 16.69
C ASN A 217 2.49 6.65 16.15
N ALA A 218 2.22 7.26 15.01
CA ALA A 218 3.07 8.33 14.48
C ALA A 218 2.97 9.60 15.32
N LEU A 219 1.77 9.93 15.83
CA LEU A 219 1.60 11.02 16.81
C LEU A 219 2.37 10.73 18.09
N ALA A 220 2.32 9.49 18.61
CA ALA A 220 3.11 9.06 19.77
C ALA A 220 4.61 9.30 19.55
N ALA A 221 5.14 8.88 18.40
CA ALA A 221 6.55 9.10 18.06
C ALA A 221 6.90 10.60 17.97
N ARG A 222 6.02 11.41 17.39
CA ARG A 222 6.19 12.87 17.31
C ARG A 222 6.25 13.52 18.70
N MET A 223 5.37 13.10 19.63
CA MET A 223 5.36 13.63 21.02
C MET A 223 6.67 13.31 21.75
N VAL A 224 7.13 12.08 21.65
CA VAL A 224 8.34 11.60 22.33
C VAL A 224 9.62 12.26 21.82
N LYS A 225 9.62 12.82 20.61
CA LYS A 225 10.75 13.57 20.09
C LYS A 225 11.20 14.70 21.01
N ASP A 226 10.26 15.36 21.68
CA ASP A 226 10.51 16.54 22.52
C ASP A 226 10.27 16.27 24.00
N GLU A 227 10.02 15.00 24.41
CA GLU A 227 9.69 14.61 25.77
C GLU A 227 10.73 13.64 26.34
N THR A 228 11.34 14.00 27.46
CA THR A 228 12.28 13.16 28.21
C THR A 228 11.55 12.10 29.03
N ASN A 229 12.20 10.96 29.29
CA ASN A 229 11.64 9.83 30.06
C ASN A 229 10.34 9.26 29.50
N ALA A 230 10.10 9.48 28.22
CA ALA A 230 8.94 8.97 27.48
C ALA A 230 9.37 8.03 26.34
N ALA A 231 8.52 7.05 26.03
CA ALA A 231 8.69 6.18 24.89
C ALA A 231 7.42 6.12 24.05
N ALA A 232 7.57 5.77 22.77
CA ALA A 232 6.46 5.52 21.87
C ALA A 232 6.54 4.12 21.27
N ILE A 233 5.39 3.54 20.98
CA ILE A 233 5.30 2.36 20.13
C ILE A 233 4.89 2.84 18.72
N ALA A 234 5.79 2.65 17.74
CA ALA A 234 5.50 3.09 16.37
C ALA A 234 6.27 2.25 15.31
N SER A 235 6.07 2.62 14.05
CA SER A 235 6.69 2.00 12.88
C SER A 235 8.17 2.38 12.75
N LYS A 236 8.91 1.63 11.93
CA LYS A 236 10.29 1.99 11.57
C LYS A 236 10.33 3.33 10.80
N ALA A 237 9.30 3.63 10.01
CA ALA A 237 9.21 4.90 9.27
C ALA A 237 9.16 6.09 10.24
N ALA A 238 8.31 6.02 11.27
CA ALA A 238 8.22 7.06 12.31
C ALA A 238 9.54 7.24 13.07
N LEU A 239 10.23 6.14 13.40
CA LEU A 239 11.54 6.20 14.06
C LEU A 239 12.55 7.03 13.26
N ASN A 240 12.64 6.77 11.96
CA ASN A 240 13.57 7.49 11.06
C ASN A 240 13.15 8.96 10.87
N LEU A 241 11.84 9.19 10.68
CA LEU A 241 11.29 10.54 10.44
C LEU A 241 11.53 11.49 11.61
N TYR A 242 11.32 11.00 12.84
CA TYR A 242 11.46 11.83 14.04
C TYR A 242 12.85 11.75 14.69
N GLY A 243 13.79 10.97 14.12
CA GLY A 243 15.16 10.86 14.61
C GLY A 243 15.27 10.20 15.99
N LEU A 244 14.35 9.29 16.33
CA LEU A 244 14.31 8.61 17.61
C LEU A 244 15.28 7.43 17.67
N GLN A 245 15.64 7.01 18.87
CA GLN A 245 16.44 5.82 19.12
C GLN A 245 15.52 4.63 19.42
N ARG A 246 15.88 3.46 18.89
CA ARG A 246 15.10 2.24 19.08
C ARG A 246 15.48 1.53 20.36
N ALA A 247 14.62 1.58 21.40
CA ALA A 247 14.81 0.86 22.66
C ALA A 247 14.58 -0.66 22.50
N ALA A 248 13.54 -1.07 21.73
CA ALA A 248 13.28 -2.46 21.43
C ALA A 248 12.67 -2.62 20.02
N LYS A 249 12.87 -3.79 19.40
CA LYS A 249 12.37 -4.10 18.05
C LYS A 249 11.35 -5.24 18.11
N ASN A 250 10.34 -5.17 17.23
CA ASN A 250 9.36 -6.24 17.02
C ASN A 250 8.75 -6.70 18.33
N ILE A 251 8.11 -5.76 19.04
CA ILE A 251 7.56 -5.98 20.38
C ILE A 251 6.11 -6.50 20.34
N GLU A 252 5.55 -6.68 19.16
CA GLU A 252 4.24 -7.28 18.97
C GLU A 252 4.20 -8.72 19.49
N ASP A 253 3.10 -9.10 20.17
CA ASP A 253 2.90 -10.42 20.76
C ASP A 253 2.73 -11.53 19.72
N ARG A 254 2.32 -11.17 18.51
CA ARG A 254 2.13 -12.07 17.36
C ARG A 254 2.87 -11.52 16.15
N ALA A 255 3.85 -12.27 15.67
CA ALA A 255 4.57 -11.95 14.44
C ALA A 255 3.69 -12.21 13.21
N GLY A 256 4.02 -11.55 12.09
CA GLY A 256 3.37 -11.82 10.80
C GLY A 256 2.07 -11.04 10.58
N ASN A 257 1.80 -9.98 11.36
CA ASN A 257 0.71 -9.07 11.07
C ASN A 257 1.01 -8.29 9.78
N VAL A 258 0.10 -8.36 8.82
CA VAL A 258 0.19 -7.66 7.53
C VAL A 258 -1.07 -6.84 7.33
N THR A 259 -0.91 -5.63 6.87
CA THR A 259 -2.03 -4.80 6.40
C THR A 259 -1.92 -4.64 4.90
N ARG A 260 -3.01 -4.94 4.21
CA ARG A 260 -3.21 -4.69 2.79
C ARG A 260 -3.82 -3.31 2.60
N PHE A 261 -3.21 -2.53 1.73
CA PHE A 261 -3.66 -1.21 1.34
C PHE A 261 -4.02 -1.22 -0.13
N ILE A 262 -4.97 -0.38 -0.52
CA ILE A 262 -5.34 -0.16 -1.91
C ILE A 262 -5.04 1.29 -2.32
N ALA A 263 -4.61 1.45 -3.55
CA ALA A 263 -4.51 2.75 -4.21
C ALA A 263 -5.83 3.02 -4.96
N ILE A 264 -6.50 4.11 -4.64
CA ILE A 264 -7.74 4.55 -5.26
C ILE A 264 -7.47 5.73 -6.19
N GLY A 265 -8.20 5.79 -7.30
CA GLY A 265 -8.09 6.85 -8.30
C GLY A 265 -9.29 6.85 -9.25
N LYS A 266 -9.26 7.73 -10.25
CA LYS A 266 -10.32 7.81 -11.29
C LYS A 266 -10.02 6.95 -12.51
N ASP A 267 -8.77 6.50 -12.67
CA ASP A 267 -8.33 5.80 -13.86
C ASP A 267 -8.82 4.34 -13.88
N GLU A 268 -9.24 3.87 -15.04
CA GLU A 268 -9.34 2.44 -15.33
C GLU A 268 -7.98 1.92 -15.75
N ILE A 269 -7.52 0.82 -15.16
CA ILE A 269 -6.20 0.26 -15.42
C ILE A 269 -6.31 -0.77 -16.54
N PRO A 270 -5.51 -0.65 -17.62
CA PRO A 270 -5.46 -1.64 -18.67
C PRO A 270 -4.90 -2.99 -18.21
N PRO A 271 -5.17 -4.11 -18.93
CA PRO A 271 -4.66 -5.43 -18.57
C PRO A 271 -3.14 -5.48 -18.43
N GLY A 272 -2.69 -6.07 -17.32
CA GLY A 272 -1.28 -6.30 -17.00
C GLY A 272 -0.80 -7.72 -17.33
N VAL A 273 0.10 -8.25 -16.49
CA VAL A 273 0.66 -9.62 -16.63
C VAL A 273 -0.13 -10.60 -15.76
N GLU A 274 -0.36 -10.24 -14.53
CA GLU A 274 -1.17 -10.95 -13.55
C GLU A 274 -2.06 -9.92 -12.87
N ASP A 275 -3.36 -10.01 -13.11
CA ASP A 275 -4.33 -9.05 -12.62
C ASP A 275 -5.32 -9.71 -11.65
N LYS A 276 -5.92 -8.88 -10.83
CA LYS A 276 -7.11 -9.21 -10.06
C LYS A 276 -8.20 -8.16 -10.29
N THR A 277 -9.44 -8.56 -10.09
CA THR A 277 -10.61 -7.68 -10.14
C THR A 277 -11.29 -7.69 -8.78
N SER A 278 -11.55 -6.49 -8.25
CA SER A 278 -12.31 -6.30 -7.01
C SER A 278 -13.74 -5.90 -7.31
N LEU A 279 -14.66 -6.54 -6.62
CA LEU A 279 -16.10 -6.37 -6.79
C LEU A 279 -16.76 -6.04 -5.46
N LEU A 280 -17.78 -5.17 -5.48
CA LEU A 280 -18.78 -5.05 -4.41
C LEU A 280 -20.11 -5.58 -4.92
N VAL A 281 -20.65 -6.55 -4.22
CA VAL A 281 -21.88 -7.22 -4.64
C VAL A 281 -22.89 -7.21 -3.50
N VAL A 282 -24.10 -6.74 -3.76
CA VAL A 282 -25.24 -6.81 -2.84
C VAL A 282 -26.14 -7.96 -3.29
N THR A 283 -26.41 -8.92 -2.40
CA THR A 283 -27.27 -10.07 -2.71
C THR A 283 -28.66 -9.90 -2.12
N LYS A 284 -29.62 -10.63 -2.68
CA LYS A 284 -30.91 -10.86 -2.04
C LYS A 284 -30.74 -11.61 -0.74
N HIS A 285 -31.60 -11.31 0.23
CA HIS A 285 -31.63 -12.04 1.50
C HIS A 285 -32.52 -13.31 1.38
N GLU A 286 -32.03 -14.30 0.67
CA GLU A 286 -32.73 -15.57 0.42
C GLU A 286 -31.77 -16.77 0.53
N PRO A 287 -32.29 -17.98 0.86
CA PRO A 287 -31.46 -19.17 0.92
C PRO A 287 -30.81 -19.46 -0.43
N GLY A 288 -29.49 -19.72 -0.41
CA GLY A 288 -28.70 -20.01 -1.62
C GLY A 288 -28.10 -18.81 -2.33
N ALA A 289 -28.53 -17.58 -2.07
CA ALA A 289 -28.09 -16.38 -2.80
C ALA A 289 -26.57 -16.23 -2.91
N LEU A 290 -25.82 -16.51 -1.84
CA LEU A 290 -24.36 -16.48 -1.90
C LEU A 290 -23.78 -17.61 -2.76
N PHE A 291 -24.37 -18.79 -2.71
CA PHE A 291 -23.95 -19.93 -3.54
C PHE A 291 -24.13 -19.61 -5.02
N ASP A 292 -25.30 -19.10 -5.40
CA ASP A 292 -25.62 -18.77 -6.78
C ASP A 292 -24.69 -17.67 -7.30
N LEU A 293 -24.34 -16.69 -6.45
CA LEU A 293 -23.39 -15.61 -6.77
C LEU A 293 -21.96 -16.12 -7.01
N LEU A 294 -21.52 -17.20 -6.35
CA LEU A 294 -20.17 -17.76 -6.47
C LEU A 294 -20.05 -18.81 -7.59
N GLU A 295 -21.17 -19.40 -8.03
CA GLU A 295 -21.20 -20.45 -9.06
C GLU A 295 -20.58 -20.00 -10.41
N PRO A 296 -20.83 -18.78 -10.93
CA PRO A 296 -20.25 -18.30 -12.17
C PRO A 296 -18.71 -18.28 -12.19
N PHE A 297 -18.08 -18.03 -11.07
CA PHE A 297 -16.61 -18.06 -10.94
C PHE A 297 -16.10 -19.50 -10.96
N LYS A 298 -16.73 -20.40 -10.21
CA LYS A 298 -16.39 -21.82 -10.17
C LYS A 298 -16.49 -22.48 -11.56
N SER A 299 -17.60 -22.25 -12.26
CA SER A 299 -17.85 -22.87 -13.57
C SER A 299 -16.83 -22.45 -14.62
N ARG A 300 -16.24 -21.24 -14.48
CA ARG A 300 -15.20 -20.69 -15.35
C ARG A 300 -13.79 -20.85 -14.84
N LYS A 301 -13.59 -21.57 -13.71
CA LYS A 301 -12.30 -21.82 -13.05
C LYS A 301 -11.57 -20.52 -12.68
N ILE A 302 -12.31 -19.49 -12.28
CA ILE A 302 -11.79 -18.24 -11.75
C ILE A 302 -11.62 -18.43 -10.25
N ASN A 303 -10.42 -18.20 -9.75
CA ASN A 303 -10.14 -18.30 -8.32
C ASN A 303 -10.69 -17.07 -7.58
N ILE A 304 -11.27 -17.27 -6.41
CA ILE A 304 -11.67 -16.20 -5.50
C ILE A 304 -10.54 -16.02 -4.50
N LEU A 305 -9.90 -14.85 -4.54
CA LEU A 305 -8.74 -14.53 -3.69
C LEU A 305 -9.18 -14.03 -2.32
N GLN A 306 -10.30 -13.30 -2.29
CA GLN A 306 -10.87 -12.70 -1.08
C GLN A 306 -12.39 -12.73 -1.14
N LEU A 307 -13.02 -13.01 0.01
CA LEU A 307 -14.46 -12.88 0.19
C LEU A 307 -14.74 -12.35 1.60
N ALA A 308 -15.24 -11.14 1.68
CA ALA A 308 -15.60 -10.52 2.95
C ALA A 308 -17.04 -10.01 2.92
N ARG A 309 -17.75 -10.20 4.03
CA ARG A 309 -19.10 -9.69 4.23
C ARG A 309 -19.08 -8.43 5.06
N HIS A 310 -19.83 -7.41 4.65
CA HIS A 310 -19.97 -6.16 5.36
C HIS A 310 -21.43 -5.70 5.40
N PRO A 311 -21.96 -5.19 6.54
CA PRO A 311 -23.31 -4.64 6.59
C PRO A 311 -23.38 -3.34 5.75
N ILE A 312 -24.52 -3.10 5.08
CA ILE A 312 -24.75 -1.86 4.34
C ILE A 312 -25.18 -0.77 5.33
N PRO A 313 -24.51 0.39 5.36
CA PRO A 313 -24.90 1.49 6.25
C PRO A 313 -26.34 1.93 6.02
N GLY A 314 -27.12 1.99 7.10
CA GLY A 314 -28.51 2.47 7.05
C GLY A 314 -29.54 1.48 6.53
N VAL A 315 -29.17 0.29 6.08
CA VAL A 315 -30.07 -0.76 5.59
C VAL A 315 -30.07 -1.95 6.55
N LYS A 316 -31.24 -2.34 7.04
CA LYS A 316 -31.35 -3.47 7.96
C LYS A 316 -31.32 -4.79 7.19
N TRP A 317 -30.46 -5.71 7.64
CA TRP A 317 -30.39 -7.10 7.14
C TRP A 317 -29.90 -7.28 5.70
N GLU A 318 -29.39 -6.21 5.03
CA GLU A 318 -28.71 -6.34 3.76
C GLU A 318 -27.20 -6.31 3.95
N TYR A 319 -26.52 -7.10 3.15
CA TYR A 319 -25.07 -7.26 3.21
C TYR A 319 -24.48 -7.05 1.84
N LEU A 320 -23.38 -6.32 1.82
CA LEU A 320 -22.51 -6.31 0.67
C LEU A 320 -21.39 -7.35 0.86
N PHE A 321 -20.96 -7.90 -0.23
CA PHE A 321 -19.79 -8.76 -0.30
C PHE A 321 -18.69 -8.05 -1.07
N PHE A 322 -17.53 -7.91 -0.44
CA PHE A 322 -16.30 -7.52 -1.11
C PHE A 322 -15.64 -8.81 -1.61
N ILE A 323 -15.39 -8.89 -2.91
CA ILE A 323 -14.87 -10.08 -3.57
C ILE A 323 -13.70 -9.70 -4.45
N ASP A 324 -12.54 -10.31 -4.23
CA ASP A 324 -11.42 -10.26 -5.18
C ASP A 324 -11.34 -11.56 -5.96
N ILE A 325 -11.23 -11.46 -7.26
CA ILE A 325 -11.10 -12.60 -8.18
C ILE A 325 -9.83 -12.46 -9.03
N GLU A 326 -9.26 -13.58 -9.45
CA GLU A 326 -8.19 -13.61 -10.43
C GLU A 326 -8.65 -13.15 -11.80
N GLY A 327 -7.78 -12.44 -12.51
CA GLY A 327 -7.96 -12.00 -13.88
C GLY A 327 -8.52 -10.59 -14.02
N HIS A 328 -8.37 -10.04 -15.22
CA HIS A 328 -8.83 -8.70 -15.56
C HIS A 328 -10.26 -8.74 -16.11
N GLN A 329 -11.10 -7.74 -15.77
CA GLN A 329 -12.51 -7.64 -16.22
C GLN A 329 -12.70 -7.70 -17.74
N THR A 330 -11.69 -7.37 -18.53
CA THR A 330 -11.76 -7.47 -20.01
C THR A 330 -11.50 -8.87 -20.54
N GLU A 331 -10.98 -9.78 -19.72
CA GLU A 331 -10.81 -11.18 -20.11
C GLU A 331 -12.18 -11.83 -20.32
N LYS A 332 -12.29 -12.66 -21.35
CA LYS A 332 -13.58 -13.24 -21.76
C LYS A 332 -14.28 -14.00 -20.63
N ASN A 333 -13.56 -14.90 -19.95
CA ASN A 333 -14.08 -15.72 -18.86
C ASN A 333 -14.49 -14.87 -17.65
N VAL A 334 -13.71 -13.86 -17.29
CA VAL A 334 -13.98 -12.93 -16.16
C VAL A 334 -15.20 -12.07 -16.47
N ARG A 335 -15.25 -11.48 -17.65
CA ARG A 335 -16.37 -10.66 -18.12
C ARG A 335 -17.69 -11.43 -18.16
N GLU A 336 -17.67 -12.68 -18.66
CA GLU A 336 -18.84 -13.55 -18.67
C GLU A 336 -19.30 -13.92 -17.26
N ALA A 337 -18.37 -14.20 -16.33
CA ALA A 337 -18.70 -14.47 -14.94
C ALA A 337 -19.35 -13.26 -14.27
N ILE A 338 -18.75 -12.08 -14.42
CA ILE A 338 -19.28 -10.81 -13.87
C ILE A 338 -20.67 -10.52 -14.40
N SER A 339 -20.92 -10.72 -15.70
CA SER A 339 -22.23 -10.51 -16.32
C SER A 339 -23.30 -11.48 -15.80
N GLU A 340 -22.93 -12.69 -15.37
CA GLU A 340 -23.88 -13.62 -14.73
C GLU A 340 -24.14 -13.23 -13.27
N VAL A 341 -23.11 -12.84 -12.53
CA VAL A 341 -23.24 -12.31 -11.17
C VAL A 341 -24.16 -11.09 -11.16
N GLU A 342 -23.99 -10.16 -12.11
CA GLU A 342 -24.82 -8.95 -12.23
C GLU A 342 -26.32 -9.26 -12.38
N LYS A 343 -26.68 -10.34 -13.09
CA LYS A 343 -28.09 -10.74 -13.27
C LYS A 343 -28.72 -11.29 -11.99
N GLN A 344 -27.88 -11.80 -11.09
CA GLN A 344 -28.32 -12.43 -9.84
C GLN A 344 -28.27 -11.47 -8.65
N ALA A 345 -27.36 -10.51 -8.69
CA ALA A 345 -27.15 -9.50 -7.66
C ALA A 345 -28.27 -8.43 -7.65
N LEU A 346 -28.52 -7.83 -6.49
CA LEU A 346 -29.32 -6.60 -6.38
C LEU A 346 -28.54 -5.39 -6.90
N LYS A 347 -27.23 -5.37 -6.61
CA LYS A 347 -26.28 -4.35 -7.09
C LYS A 347 -24.92 -4.99 -7.24
N LEU A 348 -24.23 -4.65 -8.29
CA LEU A 348 -22.83 -5.00 -8.53
C LEU A 348 -22.07 -3.74 -8.94
N ASN A 349 -20.96 -3.46 -8.23
CA ASN A 349 -20.00 -2.43 -8.60
C ASN A 349 -18.66 -3.14 -8.88
N ILE A 350 -18.11 -2.94 -10.06
CA ILE A 350 -16.71 -3.31 -10.36
C ILE A 350 -15.86 -2.18 -9.81
N LEU A 351 -15.10 -2.46 -8.75
CA LEU A 351 -14.23 -1.46 -8.12
C LEU A 351 -12.94 -1.22 -8.91
N GLY A 352 -12.60 -2.11 -9.82
CA GLY A 352 -11.43 -2.01 -10.68
C GLY A 352 -10.73 -3.34 -10.89
N SER A 353 -9.97 -3.41 -11.99
CA SER A 353 -9.02 -4.48 -12.27
C SER A 353 -7.63 -3.86 -12.26
N TYR A 354 -6.67 -4.51 -11.60
CA TYR A 354 -5.34 -3.96 -11.38
C TYR A 354 -4.31 -5.07 -11.16
N PRO A 355 -3.00 -4.78 -11.40
CA PRO A 355 -1.94 -5.76 -11.20
C PRO A 355 -1.85 -6.24 -9.75
N VAL A 356 -1.61 -7.54 -9.57
CA VAL A 356 -1.25 -8.12 -8.28
C VAL A 356 0.05 -7.48 -7.77
N ALA A 357 0.14 -7.22 -6.47
CA ALA A 357 1.33 -6.62 -5.86
C ALA A 357 2.58 -7.47 -6.11
N ILE A 358 3.63 -6.87 -6.67
CA ILE A 358 4.91 -7.53 -6.95
C ILE A 358 5.88 -7.39 -5.75
N LEU A 359 5.68 -6.38 -4.87
CA LEU A 359 6.59 -6.04 -3.76
C LEU A 359 5.89 -6.03 -2.41
#